data_907ac8aaa2fa8b960001e2047500e6c0
#
_entry.id   907ac8aaa2fa8b960001e2047500e6c0
#
_cell.length_a   1.000
_cell.length_b   1.000
_cell.length_c   1.000
_cell.angle_alpha   90.00
_cell.angle_beta   90.00
_cell.angle_gamma   90.00
#
_symmetry.space_group_name_H-M   'P 1'
#
loop_
_entity.id
_entity.type
_entity.pdbx_description
1 polymer ?
#
loop_
_entity_poly.entity_id
_entity_poly.type
_entity_poly.pdbx_seq_one_letter_code
_entity_poly.pdbx_strand_id
1 'polypeptide(L)'
;MNKYIFLKYLYKDLINIKMLRNISYNDYQISNEIEMLVGKQFTILERIKMKGIGSSNLLIQYSNEKIENLLNLDKNLNKCNIEIRPKGIIIRFKSLLETYALIIPYYKLKVFKGESNQYSLYKDEYFMKLKARNLSDHNFFKKISKYRVSS
;
A
#
# COMPACT_ATOMS: atom_id res chain seq x y z
N MET A 1 -29.95 16.47 -7.51
CA MET A 1 -29.42 15.14 -7.90
C MET A 1 -29.79 14.11 -6.83
N ASN A 2 -30.33 12.97 -7.26
CA ASN A 2 -30.73 11.92 -6.31
C ASN A 2 -29.49 11.34 -5.62
N LYS A 3 -29.54 11.19 -4.29
CA LYS A 3 -28.45 10.64 -3.46
C LYS A 3 -27.93 9.28 -3.98
N TYR A 4 -28.83 8.45 -4.52
CA TYR A 4 -28.48 7.15 -5.11
C TYR A 4 -27.68 7.27 -6.40
N ILE A 5 -27.98 8.27 -7.24
CA ILE A 5 -27.24 8.53 -8.48
C ILE A 5 -25.84 9.04 -8.13
N PHE A 6 -25.74 9.96 -7.18
CA PHE A 6 -24.45 10.49 -6.69
C PHE A 6 -23.56 9.37 -6.12
N LEU A 7 -24.11 8.49 -5.26
CA LEU A 7 -23.39 7.35 -4.70
C LEU A 7 -22.97 6.35 -5.79
N LYS A 8 -23.80 6.15 -6.82
CA LYS A 8 -23.48 5.27 -7.94
C LYS A 8 -22.31 5.82 -8.79
N TYR A 9 -22.27 7.13 -9.00
CA TYR A 9 -21.14 7.77 -9.69
C TYR A 9 -19.86 7.70 -8.85
N LEU A 10 -19.92 8.05 -7.56
CA LEU A 10 -18.80 7.89 -6.63
C LEU A 10 -18.28 6.46 -6.59
N TYR A 11 -19.18 5.48 -6.55
CA TYR A 11 -18.80 4.06 -6.54
C TYR A 11 -18.15 3.63 -7.86
N LYS A 12 -18.67 4.12 -8.99
CA LYS A 12 -18.10 3.85 -10.32
C LYS A 12 -16.71 4.48 -10.48
N ASP A 13 -16.52 5.70 -9.96
CA ASP A 13 -15.22 6.37 -9.96
C ASP A 13 -14.21 5.65 -9.06
N LEU A 14 -14.64 5.17 -7.89
CA LEU A 14 -13.82 4.36 -7.00
C LEU A 14 -13.38 3.02 -7.62
N ILE A 15 -14.25 2.39 -8.41
CA ILE A 15 -13.92 1.13 -9.10
C ILE A 15 -12.88 1.35 -10.20
N ASN A 16 -12.89 2.52 -10.85
CA ASN A 16 -11.98 2.84 -11.94
C ASN A 16 -10.63 3.41 -11.49
N ILE A 17 -10.46 3.68 -10.19
CA ILE A 17 -9.18 4.18 -9.68
C ILE A 17 -8.11 3.09 -9.79
N LYS A 18 -7.07 3.39 -10.53
CA LYS A 18 -5.91 2.49 -10.64
C LYS A 18 -5.20 2.40 -9.29
N MET A 19 -4.96 1.18 -8.83
CA MET A 19 -4.32 0.93 -7.54
C MET A 19 -2.79 1.03 -7.61
N LEU A 20 -2.21 0.77 -8.77
CA LEU A 20 -0.77 0.96 -9.02
C LEU A 20 -0.55 2.28 -9.77
N ARG A 21 0.17 3.21 -9.14
CA ARG A 21 0.38 4.57 -9.65
C ARG A 21 1.84 4.96 -9.65
N ASN A 22 2.24 5.68 -10.68
CA ASN A 22 3.51 6.41 -10.65
C ASN A 22 3.31 7.72 -9.87
N ILE A 23 4.05 7.87 -8.78
CA ILE A 23 3.95 9.03 -7.88
C ILE A 23 5.22 9.88 -7.86
N SER A 24 6.06 9.74 -8.88
CA SER A 24 7.32 10.49 -9.00
C SER A 24 7.13 11.99 -9.07
N TYR A 25 5.99 12.42 -9.59
CA TYR A 25 5.65 13.83 -9.80
C TYR A 25 4.50 14.23 -8.90
N ASN A 26 4.52 15.48 -8.48
CA ASN A 26 3.45 16.02 -7.66
C ASN A 26 2.20 16.22 -8.53
N ASP A 27 1.22 15.34 -8.36
CA ASP A 27 -0.06 15.35 -9.07
C ASP A 27 -1.20 15.41 -8.05
N TYR A 28 -1.92 16.52 -8.09
CA TYR A 28 -3.04 16.76 -7.17
C TYR A 28 -4.18 15.74 -7.35
N GLN A 29 -4.47 15.34 -8.57
CA GLN A 29 -5.49 14.34 -8.85
C GLN A 29 -5.14 12.98 -8.24
N ILE A 30 -3.90 12.54 -8.42
CA ILE A 30 -3.41 11.27 -7.83
C ILE A 30 -3.46 11.34 -6.31
N SER A 31 -3.03 12.45 -5.72
CA SER A 31 -3.09 12.65 -4.27
C SER A 31 -4.52 12.56 -3.72
N ASN A 32 -5.49 13.16 -4.39
CA ASN A 32 -6.90 13.08 -4.02
C ASN A 32 -7.45 11.66 -4.14
N GLU A 33 -7.12 10.95 -5.22
CA GLU A 33 -7.51 9.55 -5.40
C GLU A 33 -6.97 8.66 -4.27
N ILE A 34 -5.72 8.87 -3.88
CA ILE A 34 -5.11 8.14 -2.75
C ILE A 34 -5.86 8.43 -1.43
N GLU A 35 -6.15 9.70 -1.15
CA GLU A 35 -6.90 10.08 0.05
C GLU A 35 -8.33 9.50 0.06
N MET A 36 -8.99 9.44 -1.10
CA MET A 36 -10.30 8.81 -1.23
C MET A 36 -10.26 7.31 -0.92
N LEU A 37 -9.20 6.61 -1.35
CA LEU A 37 -9.06 5.18 -1.18
C LEU A 37 -8.64 4.75 0.23
N VAL A 38 -7.65 5.42 0.79
CA VAL A 38 -6.99 4.99 2.03
C VAL A 38 -7.01 6.03 3.14
N GLY A 39 -7.61 7.19 2.90
CA GLY A 39 -7.71 8.28 3.86
C GLY A 39 -6.51 9.21 3.84
N LYS A 40 -6.67 10.33 4.51
CA LYS A 40 -5.59 11.32 4.67
C LYS A 40 -4.46 10.76 5.52
N GLN A 41 -3.27 11.29 5.28
CA GLN A 41 -2.12 10.97 6.10
C GLN A 41 -2.37 11.33 7.57
N PHE A 42 -1.94 10.49 8.48
CA PHE A 42 -2.02 10.79 9.92
C PHE A 42 -1.25 12.05 10.28
N THR A 43 -1.77 12.81 11.24
CA THR A 43 -1.09 13.98 11.80
C THR A 43 0.18 13.56 12.56
N ILE A 44 1.06 14.51 12.82
CA ILE A 44 2.30 14.26 13.57
C ILE A 44 2.01 13.67 14.96
N LEU A 45 0.99 14.21 15.66
CA LEU A 45 0.59 13.70 16.98
C LEU A 45 0.08 12.26 16.91
N GLU A 46 -0.76 11.96 15.92
CA GLU A 46 -1.26 10.60 15.69
C GLU A 46 -0.11 9.62 15.39
N ARG A 47 0.86 10.02 14.55
CA ARG A 47 2.03 9.19 14.24
C ARG A 47 2.86 8.88 15.50
N ILE A 48 3.03 9.85 16.38
CA ILE A 48 3.75 9.66 17.66
C ILE A 48 2.99 8.65 18.53
N LYS A 49 1.66 8.81 18.68
CA LYS A 49 0.82 7.87 19.45
C LYS A 49 0.85 6.45 18.87
N MET A 50 0.91 6.33 17.56
CA MET A 50 0.99 5.04 16.86
C MET A 50 2.39 4.43 16.87
N LYS A 51 3.39 5.13 17.41
CA LYS A 51 4.81 4.73 17.36
C LYS A 51 5.31 4.53 15.92
N GLY A 52 4.93 5.44 15.04
CA GLY A 52 5.27 5.43 13.63
C GLY A 52 4.22 4.72 12.76
N ILE A 53 4.17 5.11 11.49
CA ILE A 53 3.24 4.59 10.49
C ILE A 53 3.95 3.95 9.30
N GLY A 54 5.27 4.00 9.25
CA GLY A 54 6.09 3.50 8.15
C GLY A 54 6.87 2.25 8.50
N SER A 55 7.04 1.36 7.54
CA SER A 55 7.95 0.22 7.66
C SER A 55 9.40 0.63 7.41
N SER A 56 10.32 -0.25 7.77
CA SER A 56 11.66 -0.26 7.20
C SER A 56 11.62 -0.55 5.69
N ASN A 57 12.76 -0.49 5.01
CA ASN A 57 12.88 -1.00 3.66
C ASN A 57 12.81 -2.53 3.68
N LEU A 58 11.71 -3.07 3.18
CA LEU A 58 11.43 -4.50 3.13
C LEU A 58 11.89 -5.08 1.79
N LEU A 59 12.46 -6.27 1.80
CA LEU A 59 12.85 -6.98 0.59
C LEU A 59 11.62 -7.58 -0.09
N ILE A 60 11.43 -7.27 -1.38
CA ILE A 60 10.41 -7.89 -2.23
C ILE A 60 10.99 -9.19 -2.79
N GLN A 61 10.43 -10.34 -2.39
CA GLN A 61 10.87 -11.65 -2.86
C GLN A 61 10.14 -12.07 -4.13
N TYR A 62 8.84 -11.85 -4.17
CA TYR A 62 7.98 -12.14 -5.33
C TYR A 62 6.90 -11.09 -5.47
N SER A 63 6.42 -10.91 -6.69
CA SER A 63 5.28 -10.03 -6.99
C SER A 63 4.55 -10.50 -8.25
N ASN A 64 3.38 -9.93 -8.51
CA ASN A 64 2.67 -10.16 -9.77
C ASN A 64 3.44 -9.56 -10.97
N GLU A 65 3.08 -9.98 -12.16
CA GLU A 65 3.79 -9.65 -13.40
C GLU A 65 3.98 -8.14 -13.62
N LYS A 66 2.96 -7.33 -13.42
CA LYS A 66 3.06 -5.88 -13.62
C LYS A 66 4.12 -5.22 -12.73
N ILE A 67 4.17 -5.62 -11.48
CA ILE A 67 5.17 -5.11 -10.52
C ILE A 67 6.53 -5.69 -10.84
N GLU A 68 6.61 -6.98 -11.12
CA GLU A 68 7.86 -7.65 -11.47
C GLU A 68 8.50 -7.03 -12.72
N ASN A 69 7.72 -6.70 -13.74
CA ASN A 69 8.22 -6.03 -14.94
C ASN A 69 8.84 -4.66 -14.62
N LEU A 70 8.24 -3.89 -13.71
CA LEU A 70 8.82 -2.62 -13.25
C LEU A 70 10.12 -2.83 -12.46
N LEU A 71 10.15 -3.82 -11.58
CA LEU A 71 11.34 -4.14 -10.77
C LEU A 71 12.48 -4.66 -11.62
N ASN A 72 12.20 -5.42 -12.69
CA ASN A 72 13.21 -5.99 -13.56
C ASN A 72 13.90 -4.95 -14.46
N LEU A 73 13.33 -3.76 -14.60
CA LEU A 73 13.98 -2.65 -15.31
C LEU A 73 15.18 -2.11 -14.53
N ASP A 74 15.23 -2.36 -13.24
CA ASP A 74 16.29 -1.90 -12.34
C ASP A 74 17.09 -3.12 -11.84
N LYS A 75 18.41 -3.04 -11.90
CA LYS A 75 19.31 -4.10 -11.41
C LYS A 75 19.60 -4.01 -9.90
N ASN A 76 19.02 -3.04 -9.21
CA ASN A 76 19.18 -2.88 -7.77
C ASN A 76 18.34 -3.90 -6.99
N LEU A 77 18.61 -4.01 -5.68
CA LEU A 77 17.79 -4.82 -4.78
C LEU A 77 16.36 -4.33 -4.77
N ASN A 78 15.43 -5.24 -4.95
CA ASN A 78 14.00 -4.97 -4.94
C ASN A 78 13.53 -4.71 -3.50
N LYS A 79 13.30 -3.44 -3.19
CA LYS A 79 12.88 -2.99 -1.86
C LYS A 79 11.63 -2.14 -1.95
N CYS A 80 10.83 -2.21 -0.90
CA CYS A 80 9.67 -1.35 -0.75
C CYS A 80 9.57 -0.85 0.70
N ASN A 81 8.77 0.18 0.90
CA ASN A 81 8.31 0.58 2.22
C ASN A 81 6.78 0.67 2.22
N ILE A 82 6.21 0.50 3.41
CA ILE A 82 4.76 0.52 3.60
C ILE A 82 4.42 1.66 4.54
N GLU A 83 3.42 2.45 4.17
CA GLU A 83 2.81 3.47 5.02
C GLU A 83 1.41 3.05 5.42
N ILE A 84 1.12 3.11 6.72
CA ILE A 84 -0.22 2.88 7.26
C ILE A 84 -1.04 4.16 7.12
N ARG A 85 -2.23 4.04 6.56
CA ARG A 85 -3.24 5.09 6.43
C ARG A 85 -4.51 4.72 7.22
N PRO A 86 -5.43 5.65 7.48
CA PRO A 86 -6.65 5.36 8.24
C PRO A 86 -7.52 4.25 7.64
N LYS A 87 -7.55 4.12 6.32
CA LYS A 87 -8.41 3.15 5.62
C LYS A 87 -7.66 2.17 4.73
N GLY A 88 -6.35 2.09 4.85
CA GLY A 88 -5.56 1.19 4.03
C GLY A 88 -4.06 1.37 4.21
N ILE A 89 -3.31 0.86 3.24
CA ILE A 89 -1.86 0.97 3.20
C ILE A 89 -1.41 1.45 1.83
N ILE A 90 -0.21 2.05 1.79
CA ILE A 90 0.47 2.41 0.56
C ILE A 90 1.82 1.71 0.56
N ILE A 91 2.09 0.92 -0.47
CA ILE A 91 3.39 0.26 -0.68
C ILE A 91 4.13 1.02 -1.76
N ARG A 92 5.28 1.61 -1.42
CA ARG A 92 6.12 2.36 -2.36
C ARG A 92 7.36 1.58 -2.72
N PHE A 93 7.68 1.56 -3.99
CA PHE A 93 8.92 0.98 -4.51
C PHE A 93 9.46 1.82 -5.66
N LYS A 94 10.76 1.70 -5.91
CA LYS A 94 11.42 2.41 -7.01
C LYS A 94 11.65 1.47 -8.19
N SER A 95 11.49 2.01 -9.39
CA SER A 95 11.91 1.40 -10.64
C SER A 95 12.63 2.45 -11.47
N LEU A 96 13.92 2.24 -11.73
CA LEU A 96 14.81 3.26 -12.30
C LEU A 96 14.80 4.52 -11.42
N LEU A 97 14.49 5.67 -12.00
CA LEU A 97 14.39 6.96 -11.28
C LEU A 97 12.98 7.29 -10.79
N GLU A 98 12.01 6.44 -11.07
CA GLU A 98 10.61 6.68 -10.75
C GLU A 98 10.17 5.94 -9.49
N THR A 99 9.23 6.53 -8.79
CA THR A 99 8.59 5.94 -7.60
C THR A 99 7.17 5.52 -7.94
N TYR A 100 6.85 4.27 -7.63
CA TYR A 100 5.51 3.70 -7.78
C TYR A 100 4.88 3.46 -6.41
N ALA A 101 3.57 3.56 -6.36
CA ALA A 101 2.79 3.24 -5.18
C ALA A 101 1.70 2.23 -5.53
N LEU A 102 1.63 1.15 -4.76
CA LEU A 102 0.50 0.24 -4.74
C LEU A 102 -0.39 0.64 -3.56
N ILE A 103 -1.62 1.07 -3.86
CA ILE A 103 -2.57 1.61 -2.89
C ILE A 103 -3.60 0.55 -2.60
N ILE A 104 -3.69 0.10 -1.33
CA ILE A 104 -4.57 -0.99 -0.95
C ILE A 104 -5.48 -0.56 0.20
N PRO A 105 -6.78 -0.33 -0.07
CA PRO A 105 -7.75 -0.13 1.01
C PRO A 105 -7.89 -1.40 1.86
N TYR A 106 -8.14 -1.26 3.16
CA TYR A 106 -8.24 -2.40 4.08
C TYR A 106 -9.32 -3.41 3.67
N TYR A 107 -10.44 -2.96 3.12
CA TYR A 107 -11.52 -3.86 2.71
C TYR A 107 -11.14 -4.79 1.55
N LYS A 108 -10.06 -4.49 0.82
CA LYS A 108 -9.50 -5.33 -0.25
C LYS A 108 -8.18 -6.01 0.13
N LEU A 109 -7.59 -5.63 1.25
CA LEU A 109 -6.30 -6.16 1.67
C LEU A 109 -6.44 -7.56 2.29
N LYS A 110 -5.66 -8.49 1.76
CA LYS A 110 -5.43 -9.81 2.37
C LYS A 110 -3.98 -9.93 2.77
N VAL A 111 -3.73 -10.32 4.01
CA VAL A 111 -2.39 -10.50 4.58
C VAL A 111 -2.24 -11.94 5.01
N PHE A 112 -1.21 -12.61 4.53
CA PHE A 112 -0.87 -13.97 4.92
C PHE A 112 0.56 -14.02 5.43
N LYS A 113 0.77 -14.68 6.56
CA LYS A 113 2.09 -15.03 7.04
C LYS A 113 2.45 -16.42 6.50
N GLY A 114 3.49 -16.48 5.68
CA GLY A 114 4.04 -17.73 5.17
C GLY A 114 5.14 -18.29 6.08
N GLU A 115 5.86 -19.27 5.55
CA GLU A 115 7.03 -19.83 6.21
C GLU A 115 8.21 -18.82 6.17
N SER A 116 9.19 -19.05 7.05
CA SER A 116 10.49 -18.35 7.02
C SER A 116 10.42 -16.83 6.96
N ASN A 117 9.62 -16.22 7.85
CA ASN A 117 9.54 -14.75 7.96
C ASN A 117 8.98 -14.06 6.71
N GLN A 118 8.16 -14.74 5.93
CA GLN A 118 7.56 -14.21 4.71
C GLN A 118 6.13 -13.75 4.98
N TYR A 119 5.81 -12.55 4.49
CA TYR A 119 4.44 -12.01 4.48
C TYR A 119 3.99 -11.78 3.05
N SER A 120 2.77 -12.18 2.74
CA SER A 120 2.16 -11.95 1.44
C SER A 120 1.00 -11.00 1.58
N LEU A 121 1.02 -9.94 0.76
CA LEU A 121 -0.03 -8.93 0.68
C LEU A 121 -0.72 -9.08 -0.67
N TYR A 122 -2.05 -9.20 -0.65
CA TYR A 122 -2.86 -9.37 -1.86
C TYR A 122 -3.93 -8.29 -1.96
N LYS A 123 -4.18 -7.87 -3.18
CA LYS A 123 -5.32 -7.07 -3.57
C LYS A 123 -5.67 -7.37 -5.04
N ASP A 124 -6.78 -8.10 -5.24
CA ASP A 124 -7.21 -8.55 -6.58
C ASP A 124 -6.05 -9.25 -7.33
N GLU A 125 -5.65 -8.74 -8.50
CA GLU A 125 -4.53 -9.24 -9.30
C GLU A 125 -3.13 -8.86 -8.76
N TYR A 126 -3.05 -7.93 -7.81
CA TYR A 126 -1.78 -7.49 -7.26
C TYR A 126 -1.38 -8.33 -6.04
N PHE A 127 -0.14 -8.73 -5.99
CA PHE A 127 0.43 -9.32 -4.78
C PHE A 127 1.91 -8.99 -4.65
N MET A 128 2.37 -8.98 -3.40
CA MET A 128 3.78 -8.89 -3.03
C MET A 128 4.07 -9.84 -1.90
N LYS A 129 5.16 -10.59 -2.03
CA LYS A 129 5.75 -11.39 -0.94
C LYS A 129 6.96 -10.65 -0.40
N LEU A 130 6.91 -10.31 0.88
CA LEU A 130 7.89 -9.46 1.55
C LEU A 130 8.56 -10.25 2.67
N LYS A 131 9.85 -10.00 2.87
CA LYS A 131 10.64 -10.64 3.93
C LYS A 131 10.72 -9.75 5.16
N ALA A 132 10.31 -10.26 6.30
CA ALA A 132 10.60 -9.66 7.61
C ALA A 132 11.98 -10.10 8.06
N ARG A 133 12.86 -9.15 8.40
CA ARG A 133 14.26 -9.42 8.74
C ARG A 133 14.50 -9.51 10.25
N ASN A 134 13.63 -8.87 11.03
CA ASN A 134 13.77 -8.75 12.47
C ASN A 134 12.41 -8.59 13.17
N LEU A 135 12.43 -8.53 14.50
CA LEU A 135 11.21 -8.37 15.30
C LEU A 135 10.44 -7.09 14.97
N SER A 136 11.13 -6.00 14.65
CA SER A 136 10.50 -4.74 14.27
C SER A 136 9.65 -4.88 13.01
N ASP A 137 10.15 -5.59 12.01
CA ASP A 137 9.41 -5.87 10.78
C ASP A 137 8.16 -6.74 11.08
N HIS A 138 8.30 -7.79 11.88
CA HIS A 138 7.16 -8.60 12.32
C HIS A 138 6.11 -7.79 13.07
N ASN A 139 6.53 -6.91 13.95
CA ASN A 139 5.62 -6.03 14.71
C ASN A 139 4.90 -5.05 13.78
N PHE A 140 5.54 -4.59 12.72
CA PHE A 140 4.92 -3.73 11.73
C PHE A 140 3.76 -4.45 11.00
N PHE A 141 3.96 -5.69 10.58
CA PHE A 141 2.88 -6.48 9.96
C PHE A 141 1.73 -6.77 10.94
N LYS A 142 2.02 -7.02 12.21
CA LYS A 142 1.00 -7.13 13.26
C LYS A 142 0.22 -5.82 13.42
N LYS A 143 0.89 -4.68 13.33
CA LYS A 143 0.26 -3.35 13.38
C LYS A 143 -0.72 -3.17 12.21
N ILE A 144 -0.34 -3.52 10.98
CA ILE A 144 -1.24 -3.49 9.82
C ILE A 144 -2.50 -4.32 10.09
N SER A 145 -2.35 -5.54 10.58
CA SER A 145 -3.48 -6.42 10.90
C SER A 145 -4.40 -5.82 11.96
N LYS A 146 -3.83 -5.20 12.98
CA LYS A 146 -4.60 -4.50 14.03
C LYS A 146 -5.44 -3.36 13.46
N TYR A 147 -4.84 -2.48 12.64
CA TYR A 147 -5.57 -1.36 12.06
C TYR A 147 -6.59 -1.80 11.02
N ARG A 148 -6.33 -2.84 10.27
CA ARG A 148 -7.29 -3.43 9.34
C ARG A 148 -8.56 -3.91 10.04
N VAL A 149 -8.44 -4.54 11.19
CA VAL A 149 -9.59 -5.05 11.96
C VAL A 149 -10.40 -3.92 12.58
N SER A 150 -9.76 -2.83 13.01
CA SER A 150 -10.39 -1.70 13.67
C SER A 150 -10.97 -0.64 12.72
N SER A 151 -10.75 -0.80 11.42
CA SER A 151 -11.24 0.16 10.41
C SER A 151 -12.67 -0.10 9.98
#